data_d1814253561166c55cba0222638763cb
#
_entry.id   d1814253561166c55cba0222638763cb
#
_cell.length_a   1.000
_cell.length_b   1.000
_cell.length_c   1.000
_cell.angle_alpha   90.00
_cell.angle_beta   90.00
_cell.angle_gamma   90.00
#
_symmetry.space_group_name_H-M   'P 1'
#
loop_
_entity.id
_entity.type
_entity.pdbx_description
1 polymer ?
#
loop_
_entity_poly.entity_id
_entity_poly.type
_entity_poly.pdbx_seq_one_letter_code
_entity_poly.pdbx_strand_id
1 'polypeptide(L)'
;DVYKRQHLNYKYEHQQVRQSQVTELMGYISELKNSEFPVILCGDFNADPISDEIRTITGHKQPVSDVVLRDVWMITNPDDIGFTWSNDNHWAARTLEYNRRIDYIFIGKPGLNGIGQPIKSELVGTNCYENIFPSDHFGVMTHLVGK
;
A
#
# COMPACT_ATOMS: atom_id res chain seq x y z
N ASP A 1 14.79 4.86 11.49
CA ASP A 1 13.71 4.83 10.48
C ASP A 1 13.48 3.39 10.06
N VAL A 2 12.25 2.89 10.22
CA VAL A 2 11.91 1.53 9.82
C VAL A 2 10.88 1.61 8.70
N TYR A 3 11.31 1.28 7.49
CA TYR A 3 10.40 1.03 6.37
C TYR A 3 10.55 -0.41 5.89
N LYS A 4 9.46 -1.00 5.41
CA LYS A 4 9.44 -2.32 4.79
C LYS A 4 8.82 -2.22 3.42
N ARG A 5 9.50 -2.77 2.42
CA ARG A 5 8.97 -2.99 1.08
C ARG A 5 8.60 -4.45 0.92
N GLN A 6 7.38 -4.71 0.48
CA GLN A 6 6.85 -6.06 0.30
C GLN A 6 6.34 -6.28 -1.13
N HIS A 7 6.32 -7.53 -1.54
CA HIS A 7 5.64 -8.02 -2.73
C HIS A 7 4.97 -9.33 -2.36
N LEU A 8 3.63 -9.32 -2.24
CA LEU A 8 2.88 -10.51 -1.88
C LEU A 8 2.62 -11.40 -3.09
N ASN A 9 2.15 -12.61 -2.84
CA ASN A 9 1.85 -13.58 -3.90
C ASN A 9 0.85 -13.03 -4.91
N TYR A 10 1.19 -13.07 -6.21
CA TYR A 10 0.41 -12.43 -7.28
C TYR A 10 -0.78 -13.26 -7.76
N LYS A 11 -0.83 -14.57 -7.50
CA LYS A 11 -1.88 -15.45 -8.02
C LYS A 11 -3.22 -15.16 -7.35
N TYR A 12 -4.27 -15.03 -8.15
CA TYR A 12 -5.62 -14.74 -7.64
C TYR A 12 -6.10 -15.78 -6.63
N GLU A 13 -5.93 -17.06 -6.95
CA GLU A 13 -6.36 -18.19 -6.13
C GLU A 13 -5.55 -18.35 -4.84
N HIS A 14 -4.44 -17.63 -4.68
CA HIS A 14 -3.58 -17.72 -3.50
C HIS A 14 -3.92 -16.70 -2.40
N GLN A 15 -5.18 -16.33 -2.25
CA GLN A 15 -5.62 -15.40 -1.20
C GLN A 15 -5.19 -15.87 0.20
N GLN A 16 -5.35 -17.15 0.53
CA GLN A 16 -4.92 -17.68 1.82
C GLN A 16 -3.40 -17.54 2.06
N VAL A 17 -2.60 -17.68 1.01
CA VAL A 17 -1.16 -17.45 1.09
C VAL A 17 -0.87 -15.99 1.42
N ARG A 18 -1.53 -15.04 0.74
CA ARG A 18 -1.38 -13.61 1.04
C ARG A 18 -1.82 -13.26 2.45
N GLN A 19 -2.93 -13.83 2.92
CA GLN A 19 -3.40 -13.63 4.31
C GLN A 19 -2.36 -14.11 5.33
N SER A 20 -1.71 -15.27 5.08
CA SER A 20 -0.64 -15.78 5.92
C SER A 20 0.58 -14.86 5.90
N GLN A 21 0.97 -14.36 4.71
CA GLN A 21 2.05 -13.39 4.54
C GLN A 21 1.76 -12.08 5.30
N VAL A 22 0.51 -11.57 5.22
CA VAL A 22 0.09 -10.38 5.98
C VAL A 22 0.14 -10.65 7.49
N THR A 23 -0.30 -11.82 7.94
CA THR A 23 -0.27 -12.17 9.36
C THR A 23 1.17 -12.18 9.89
N GLU A 24 2.09 -12.80 9.18
CA GLU A 24 3.51 -12.83 9.53
C GLU A 24 4.12 -11.41 9.55
N LEU A 25 3.84 -10.64 8.50
CA LEU A 25 4.31 -9.26 8.36
C LEU A 25 3.83 -8.36 9.49
N MET A 26 2.54 -8.42 9.84
CA MET A 26 1.97 -7.62 10.93
C MET A 26 2.48 -8.06 12.29
N GLY A 27 2.70 -9.37 12.49
CA GLY A 27 3.38 -9.90 13.66
C GLY A 27 4.79 -9.32 13.81
N TYR A 28 5.58 -9.33 12.73
CA TYR A 28 6.90 -8.70 12.73
C TYR A 28 6.85 -7.19 13.05
N ILE A 29 5.89 -6.47 12.46
CA ILE A 29 5.73 -5.02 12.73
C ILE A 29 5.40 -4.78 14.21
N SER A 30 4.62 -5.67 14.85
CA SER A 30 4.26 -5.55 16.27
C SER A 30 5.47 -5.65 17.21
N GLU A 31 6.54 -6.32 16.78
CA GLU A 31 7.77 -6.48 17.53
C GLU A 31 8.75 -5.30 17.36
N LEU A 32 8.48 -4.40 16.41
CA LEU A 32 9.34 -3.24 16.19
C LEU A 32 9.24 -2.27 17.36
N LYS A 33 10.40 -1.79 17.80
CA LYS A 33 10.46 -0.78 18.88
C LYS A 33 9.85 0.54 18.39
N ASN A 34 9.15 1.21 19.29
CA ASN A 34 8.66 2.56 19.05
C ASN A 34 9.81 3.48 18.63
N SER A 35 9.61 4.20 17.55
CA SER A 35 10.49 5.28 17.07
C SER A 35 9.74 6.61 17.10
N GLU A 36 10.46 7.72 17.00
CA GLU A 36 9.83 9.04 16.88
C GLU A 36 9.02 9.19 15.59
N PHE A 37 9.41 8.46 14.55
CA PHE A 37 8.69 8.41 13.29
C PHE A 37 7.86 7.11 13.22
N PRO A 38 6.58 7.17 12.81
CA PRO A 38 5.76 5.98 12.70
C PRO A 38 6.31 5.00 11.66
N VAL A 39 6.03 3.71 11.84
CA VAL A 39 6.41 2.67 10.87
C VAL A 39 5.73 2.95 9.52
N ILE A 40 6.48 2.76 8.44
CA ILE A 40 5.98 2.81 7.08
C ILE A 40 6.09 1.40 6.48
N LEU A 41 4.98 0.93 5.92
CA LEU A 41 4.90 -0.31 5.18
C LEU A 41 4.46 0.01 3.75
N CYS A 42 5.24 -0.39 2.75
CA CYS A 42 4.92 -0.13 1.35
C CYS A 42 5.20 -1.35 0.48
N GLY A 43 4.56 -1.42 -0.68
CA GLY A 43 4.81 -2.43 -1.69
C GLY A 43 3.58 -2.82 -2.50
N ASP A 44 3.77 -3.83 -3.32
CA ASP A 44 2.72 -4.53 -4.04
C ASP A 44 2.13 -5.64 -3.17
N PHE A 45 0.87 -5.50 -2.81
CA PHE A 45 0.14 -6.46 -1.99
C PHE A 45 -0.68 -7.44 -2.82
N ASN A 46 -0.78 -7.23 -4.14
CA ASN A 46 -1.59 -8.04 -5.05
C ASN A 46 -3.03 -8.24 -4.55
N ALA A 47 -3.57 -7.28 -3.83
CA ALA A 47 -4.83 -7.34 -3.13
C ALA A 47 -5.57 -5.99 -3.21
N ASP A 48 -6.85 -6.02 -3.53
CA ASP A 48 -7.69 -4.83 -3.63
C ASP A 48 -8.04 -4.26 -2.25
N PRO A 49 -8.41 -2.96 -2.13
CA PRO A 49 -8.71 -2.33 -0.84
C PRO A 49 -9.77 -3.03 0.02
N ILE A 50 -10.71 -3.72 -0.63
CA ILE A 50 -11.79 -4.46 0.05
C ILE A 50 -11.40 -5.88 0.44
N SER A 51 -10.22 -6.36 0.05
CA SER A 51 -9.75 -7.72 0.36
C SER A 51 -9.41 -7.87 1.85
N ASP A 52 -9.48 -9.09 2.34
CA ASP A 52 -9.21 -9.39 3.74
C ASP A 52 -7.78 -9.06 4.16
N GLU A 53 -6.82 -9.16 3.23
CA GLU A 53 -5.43 -8.77 3.43
C GLU A 53 -5.33 -7.30 3.84
N ILE A 54 -5.91 -6.41 3.05
CA ILE A 54 -5.87 -4.96 3.29
C ILE A 54 -6.71 -4.58 4.49
N ARG A 55 -7.90 -5.20 4.64
CA ARG A 55 -8.78 -4.97 5.79
C ARG A 55 -8.14 -5.39 7.12
N THR A 56 -7.31 -6.44 7.13
CA THR A 56 -6.54 -6.85 8.32
C THR A 56 -5.50 -5.79 8.68
N ILE A 57 -4.74 -5.27 7.69
CA ILE A 57 -3.73 -4.23 7.91
C ILE A 57 -4.37 -2.94 8.44
N THR A 58 -5.53 -2.56 7.90
CA THR A 58 -6.21 -1.28 8.20
C THR A 58 -7.18 -1.36 9.39
N GLY A 59 -7.37 -2.53 10.00
CA GLY A 59 -8.24 -2.72 11.15
C GLY A 59 -9.73 -2.83 10.81
N HIS A 60 -10.11 -2.94 9.53
CA HIS A 60 -11.49 -3.21 9.11
C HIS A 60 -11.85 -4.72 9.17
N LYS A 61 -10.90 -5.55 9.47
CA LYS A 61 -11.00 -6.93 9.93
C LYS A 61 -10.14 -7.06 11.18
N GLN A 62 -10.34 -8.11 11.98
CA GLN A 62 -9.58 -8.28 13.23
C GLN A 62 -8.07 -8.15 12.96
N PRO A 63 -7.37 -7.18 13.57
CA PRO A 63 -5.96 -6.96 13.35
C PRO A 63 -5.12 -8.08 13.99
N VAL A 64 -3.90 -8.23 13.49
CA VAL A 64 -2.89 -9.11 14.07
C VAL A 64 -2.15 -8.33 15.15
N SER A 65 -2.04 -8.91 16.37
CA SER A 65 -1.27 -8.30 17.48
C SER A 65 -1.62 -6.83 17.78
N ASP A 66 -2.90 -6.45 17.60
CA ASP A 66 -3.43 -5.10 17.82
C ASP A 66 -2.74 -3.99 17.00
N VAL A 67 -2.00 -4.36 15.96
CA VAL A 67 -1.35 -3.41 15.04
C VAL A 67 -2.32 -3.01 13.94
N VAL A 68 -2.53 -1.70 13.80
CA VAL A 68 -3.34 -1.11 12.73
C VAL A 68 -2.53 -0.04 12.04
N LEU A 69 -2.41 -0.14 10.72
CA LEU A 69 -1.80 0.88 9.87
C LEU A 69 -2.88 1.64 9.09
N ARG A 70 -2.54 2.82 8.62
CA ARG A 70 -3.43 3.67 7.83
C ARG A 70 -2.97 3.69 6.38
N ASP A 71 -3.90 3.50 5.47
CA ASP A 71 -3.68 3.65 4.04
C ASP A 71 -3.58 5.14 3.71
N VAL A 72 -2.39 5.59 3.29
CA VAL A 72 -2.15 7.03 3.05
C VAL A 72 -2.94 7.57 1.86
N TRP A 73 -3.18 6.73 0.85
CA TRP A 73 -3.99 7.12 -0.30
C TRP A 73 -5.42 7.47 0.11
N MET A 74 -6.06 6.61 0.89
CA MET A 74 -7.42 6.83 1.35
C MET A 74 -7.56 8.06 2.26
N ILE A 75 -6.49 8.43 2.97
CA ILE A 75 -6.49 9.66 3.81
C ILE A 75 -6.43 10.91 2.95
N THR A 76 -5.61 10.91 1.90
CA THR A 76 -5.31 12.09 1.10
C THR A 76 -6.20 12.24 -0.13
N ASN A 77 -6.78 11.15 -0.62
CA ASN A 77 -7.60 11.09 -1.84
C ASN A 77 -8.86 10.22 -1.60
N PRO A 78 -9.76 10.60 -0.67
CA PRO A 78 -10.89 9.75 -0.26
C PRO A 78 -11.89 9.46 -1.40
N ASP A 79 -11.95 10.30 -2.41
CA ASP A 79 -12.86 10.19 -3.56
C ASP A 79 -12.20 9.59 -4.81
N ASP A 80 -10.91 9.21 -4.72
CA ASP A 80 -10.16 8.63 -5.84
C ASP A 80 -9.65 7.22 -5.46
N ILE A 81 -9.93 6.24 -6.30
CA ILE A 81 -9.50 4.86 -6.08
C ILE A 81 -7.98 4.72 -6.19
N GLY A 82 -7.33 5.47 -7.07
CA GLY A 82 -5.88 5.46 -7.26
C GLY A 82 -5.37 4.16 -7.88
N PHE A 83 -5.86 3.80 -9.05
CA PHE A 83 -5.46 2.56 -9.72
C PHE A 83 -3.98 2.53 -10.03
N THR A 84 -3.25 1.64 -9.40
CA THR A 84 -1.82 1.39 -9.65
C THR A 84 -1.59 0.35 -10.74
N TRP A 85 -2.52 -0.56 -10.92
CA TRP A 85 -2.66 -1.46 -12.08
C TRP A 85 -3.81 -0.92 -12.93
N SER A 86 -3.50 -0.33 -14.09
CA SER A 86 -4.48 0.39 -14.91
C SER A 86 -4.34 0.06 -16.38
N ASN A 87 -5.47 -0.09 -17.07
CA ASN A 87 -5.53 -0.29 -18.51
C ASN A 87 -5.09 0.96 -19.31
N ASP A 88 -4.89 2.10 -18.66
CA ASP A 88 -4.21 3.27 -19.25
C ASP A 88 -2.73 2.97 -19.54
N ASN A 89 -2.16 1.99 -18.84
CA ASN A 89 -0.85 1.44 -19.13
C ASN A 89 -0.98 0.24 -20.07
N HIS A 90 -0.44 0.37 -21.28
CA HIS A 90 -0.59 -0.68 -22.30
C HIS A 90 0.05 -2.04 -21.92
N TRP A 91 0.99 -2.06 -20.94
CA TRP A 91 1.54 -3.31 -20.43
C TRP A 91 0.50 -4.05 -19.58
N ALA A 92 -0.17 -3.35 -18.66
CA ALA A 92 -1.24 -3.91 -17.86
C ALA A 92 -2.46 -4.28 -18.73
N ALA A 93 -2.85 -3.42 -19.69
CA ALA A 93 -3.98 -3.66 -20.58
C ALA A 93 -3.89 -4.98 -21.37
N ARG A 94 -2.67 -5.48 -21.64
CA ARG A 94 -2.47 -6.77 -22.34
C ARG A 94 -2.94 -7.99 -21.56
N THR A 95 -3.07 -7.87 -20.24
CA THR A 95 -3.51 -8.98 -19.37
C THR A 95 -5.02 -9.17 -19.39
N LEU A 96 -5.78 -8.16 -19.89
CA LEU A 96 -7.25 -8.11 -19.87
C LEU A 96 -7.83 -8.11 -18.45
N GLU A 97 -7.04 -7.69 -17.46
CA GLU A 97 -7.51 -7.51 -16.10
C GLU A 97 -8.24 -6.16 -15.95
N TYR A 98 -9.08 -6.06 -14.94
CA TYR A 98 -9.70 -4.78 -14.57
C TYR A 98 -8.71 -3.87 -13.84
N ASN A 99 -8.99 -2.57 -13.82
CA ASN A 99 -8.18 -1.60 -13.07
C ASN A 99 -8.22 -1.90 -11.58
N ARG A 100 -7.05 -1.88 -10.91
CA ARG A 100 -6.89 -2.24 -9.50
C ARG A 100 -5.94 -1.27 -8.79
N ARG A 101 -6.17 -1.07 -7.50
CA ARG A 101 -5.15 -0.51 -6.61
C ARG A 101 -4.57 -1.65 -5.77
N ILE A 102 -3.35 -2.04 -6.06
CA ILE A 102 -2.66 -3.18 -5.43
C ILE A 102 -1.32 -2.79 -4.81
N ASP A 103 -0.83 -1.59 -5.13
CA ASP A 103 0.35 -1.00 -4.50
C ASP A 103 -0.08 0.02 -3.44
N TYR A 104 0.55 -0.04 -2.29
CA TYR A 104 0.16 0.75 -1.12
C TYR A 104 1.36 1.34 -0.40
N ILE A 105 1.09 2.46 0.27
CA ILE A 105 1.88 2.97 1.38
C ILE A 105 0.96 3.02 2.59
N PHE A 106 1.30 2.27 3.63
CA PHE A 106 0.63 2.30 4.92
C PHE A 106 1.52 2.97 5.94
N ILE A 107 0.91 3.65 6.91
CA ILE A 107 1.63 4.30 7.99
C ILE A 107 1.01 3.98 9.35
N GLY A 108 1.86 3.84 10.35
CA GLY A 108 1.46 3.74 11.75
C GLY A 108 0.82 5.04 12.24
N LYS A 109 0.36 5.03 13.50
CA LYS A 109 -0.23 6.22 14.13
C LYS A 109 0.81 7.36 14.15
N PRO A 110 0.47 8.55 13.60
CA PRO A 110 1.33 9.72 13.70
C PRO A 110 1.64 10.10 15.15
N GLY A 111 2.82 10.69 15.37
CA GLY A 111 3.19 11.24 16.66
C GLY A 111 2.26 12.40 17.11
N LEU A 112 2.27 12.72 18.39
CA LEU A 112 1.45 13.81 18.97
C LEU A 112 1.77 15.18 18.36
N ASN A 113 2.98 15.35 17.84
CA ASN A 113 3.45 16.56 17.13
C ASN A 113 3.11 16.56 15.63
N GLY A 114 2.34 15.57 15.15
CA GLY A 114 1.96 15.42 13.75
C GLY A 114 3.02 14.78 12.85
N ILE A 115 4.20 14.43 13.38
CA ILE A 115 5.23 13.74 12.58
C ILE A 115 4.66 12.46 12.00
N GLY A 116 4.87 12.26 10.68
CA GLY A 116 4.35 11.15 9.93
C GLY A 116 2.91 11.33 9.42
N GLN A 117 2.26 12.47 9.66
CA GLN A 117 0.93 12.71 9.10
C GLN A 117 1.00 12.83 7.57
N PRO A 118 0.16 12.08 6.80
CA PRO A 118 0.08 12.24 5.36
C PRO A 118 -0.48 13.60 4.97
N ILE A 119 0.19 14.28 4.03
CA ILE A 119 -0.21 15.60 3.51
C ILE A 119 -0.84 15.48 2.13
N LYS A 120 -0.20 14.70 1.25
CA LYS A 120 -0.58 14.52 -0.16
C LYS A 120 -0.07 13.19 -0.64
N SER A 121 -0.88 12.51 -1.47
CA SER A 121 -0.42 11.35 -2.24
C SER A 121 -0.77 11.54 -3.71
N GLU A 122 0.06 10.98 -4.59
CA GLU A 122 -0.13 11.03 -6.04
C GLU A 122 0.42 9.78 -6.71
N LEU A 123 -0.14 9.43 -7.86
CA LEU A 123 0.41 8.40 -8.73
C LEU A 123 1.62 8.97 -9.49
N VAL A 124 2.65 8.15 -9.64
CA VAL A 124 3.86 8.48 -10.38
C VAL A 124 4.14 7.42 -11.44
N GLY A 125 4.91 7.78 -12.47
CA GLY A 125 5.19 6.89 -13.59
C GLY A 125 3.98 6.67 -14.50
N THR A 126 2.99 7.56 -14.46
CA THR A 126 1.75 7.49 -15.25
C THR A 126 1.90 7.93 -16.70
N ASN A 127 3.03 8.53 -17.05
CA ASN A 127 3.32 8.97 -18.41
C ASN A 127 4.28 8.01 -19.10
N CYS A 128 4.03 7.72 -20.37
CA CYS A 128 4.97 7.02 -21.22
C CYS A 128 5.88 8.00 -21.99
N TYR A 129 7.11 7.57 -22.25
CA TYR A 129 8.03 8.23 -23.15
C TYR A 129 8.30 7.30 -24.34
N GLU A 130 8.11 7.79 -25.56
CA GLU A 130 8.25 6.98 -26.81
C GLU A 130 7.49 5.63 -26.75
N ASN A 131 6.26 5.66 -26.22
CA ASN A 131 5.42 4.48 -25.97
C ASN A 131 6.00 3.47 -24.97
N ILE A 132 6.93 3.87 -24.11
CA ILE A 132 7.49 3.05 -23.06
C ILE A 132 7.07 3.61 -21.69
N PHE A 133 6.35 2.82 -20.89
CA PHE A 133 6.13 3.09 -19.48
C PHE A 133 7.31 2.57 -18.64
N PRO A 134 7.67 3.21 -17.53
CA PRO A 134 8.78 2.77 -16.68
C PRO A 134 8.51 1.43 -15.97
N SER A 135 7.24 1.05 -15.84
CA SER A 135 6.76 -0.20 -15.25
C SER A 135 5.38 -0.52 -15.82
N ASP A 136 4.90 -1.73 -15.65
CA ASP A 136 3.52 -2.16 -15.86
C ASP A 136 2.57 -1.66 -14.75
N HIS A 137 3.11 -1.27 -13.59
CA HIS A 137 2.40 -0.57 -12.52
C HIS A 137 2.66 0.94 -12.55
N PHE A 138 1.70 1.70 -12.02
CA PHE A 138 1.95 3.07 -11.57
C PHE A 138 2.44 3.04 -10.11
N GLY A 139 3.40 3.90 -9.78
CA GLY A 139 3.89 4.03 -8.41
C GLY A 139 2.98 4.93 -7.57
N VAL A 140 3.06 4.77 -6.25
CA VAL A 140 2.44 5.68 -5.27
C VAL A 140 3.53 6.49 -4.60
N MET A 141 3.37 7.81 -4.58
CA MET A 141 4.22 8.73 -3.82
C MET A 141 3.38 9.46 -2.77
N THR A 142 3.93 9.63 -1.57
CA THR A 142 3.27 10.40 -0.52
C THR A 142 4.23 11.37 0.16
N HIS A 143 3.70 12.54 0.53
CA HIS A 143 4.37 13.53 1.36
C HIS A 143 3.88 13.39 2.80
N LEU A 144 4.80 13.23 3.72
CA LEU A 144 4.54 13.12 5.15
C LEU A 144 5.12 14.32 5.89
N VAL A 145 4.50 14.69 7.01
CA VAL A 145 5.09 15.68 7.91
C VAL A 145 6.40 15.11 8.49
N GLY A 146 7.51 15.80 8.24
CA GLY A 146 8.81 15.49 8.81
C GLY A 146 9.04 16.18 10.17
N LYS A 147 10.29 16.13 10.65
CA LYS A 147 10.75 16.90 11.81
C LYS A 147 11.02 18.36 11.41
#